data_f57a6e642e1bbe55734400f0d3e18e25
#
_entry.id   f57a6e642e1bbe55734400f0d3e18e25
#
_cell.length_a   1.000
_cell.length_b   1.000
_cell.length_c   1.000
_cell.angle_alpha   90.00
_cell.angle_beta   90.00
_cell.angle_gamma   90.00
#
_symmetry.space_group_name_H-M   'P 1'
#
loop_
_entity.id
_entity.type
_entity.pdbx_description
1 polymer ?
#
loop_
_entity_poly.entity_id
_entity_poly.type
_entity_poly.pdbx_seq_one_letter_code
_entity_poly.pdbx_strand_id
1 'polypeptide(L)'
;VLPHLFVPALARALRTTAARRLVALNLVAQAGETEGFSPHRHLEVLAEHAPGLTVDVVLADTRAARGCEDELEKAATRLGARLALADVAAEDGVRHDPELLAVAFREQFEGNPEGRRGAESLGEQSRGVVTKGGR
;
A
#
# COMPACT_ATOMS: atom_id res chain seq x y z
N VAL A 1 8.91 6.47 4.98
CA VAL A 1 9.14 5.51 3.85
C VAL A 1 10.34 5.89 3.01
N LEU A 2 10.48 7.16 2.60
CA LEU A 2 11.58 7.59 1.73
C LEU A 2 12.98 7.17 2.21
N PRO A 3 13.38 7.35 3.48
CA PRO A 3 14.71 6.94 3.93
C PRO A 3 15.02 5.46 3.69
N HIS A 4 14.02 4.58 3.77
CA HIS A 4 14.18 3.15 3.51
C HIS A 4 14.47 2.85 2.05
N LEU A 5 14.02 3.70 1.13
CA LEU A 5 14.23 3.54 -0.31
C LEU A 5 15.64 3.93 -0.74
N PHE A 6 16.35 4.72 0.06
CA PHE A 6 17.76 5.04 -0.17
C PHE A 6 18.71 3.90 0.22
N VAL A 7 18.22 2.87 0.91
CA VAL A 7 18.99 1.66 1.23
C VAL A 7 18.66 0.60 0.16
N PRO A 8 19.61 0.25 -0.74
CA PRO A 8 19.30 -0.62 -1.89
C PRO A 8 18.70 -1.98 -1.52
N ALA A 9 19.14 -2.58 -0.43
CA ALA A 9 18.61 -3.86 0.07
C ALA A 9 17.15 -3.74 0.51
N LEU A 10 16.80 -2.68 1.25
CA LEU A 10 15.42 -2.43 1.69
C LEU A 10 14.51 -2.07 0.51
N ALA A 11 14.98 -1.23 -0.39
CA ALA A 11 14.25 -0.88 -1.60
C ALA A 11 13.94 -2.12 -2.47
N ARG A 12 14.91 -3.06 -2.56
CA ARG A 12 14.71 -4.34 -3.25
C ARG A 12 13.67 -5.18 -2.50
N ALA A 13 13.81 -5.36 -1.20
CA ALA A 13 12.88 -6.14 -0.40
C ALA A 13 11.44 -5.62 -0.53
N LEU A 14 11.25 -4.30 -0.47
CA LEU A 14 9.94 -3.65 -0.65
C LEU A 14 9.34 -3.89 -2.05
N ARG A 15 10.18 -3.94 -3.09
CA ARG A 15 9.72 -4.20 -4.46
C ARG A 15 9.41 -5.66 -4.74
N THR A 16 10.14 -6.59 -4.10
CA THR A 16 10.06 -8.04 -4.41
C THR A 16 9.23 -8.84 -3.42
N THR A 17 8.82 -8.27 -2.30
CA THR A 17 7.98 -8.97 -1.33
C THR A 17 6.64 -9.36 -1.92
N ALA A 18 6.18 -10.56 -1.61
CA ALA A 18 4.81 -11.02 -1.88
C ALA A 18 3.81 -10.50 -0.83
N ALA A 19 4.28 -9.86 0.25
CA ALA A 19 3.42 -9.29 1.27
C ALA A 19 2.65 -8.09 0.72
N ARG A 20 1.44 -7.90 1.21
CA ARG A 20 0.63 -6.71 0.89
C ARG A 20 1.30 -5.47 1.47
N ARG A 21 1.31 -4.41 0.70
CA ARG A 21 1.94 -3.14 1.02
C ARG A 21 0.89 -2.07 1.23
N LEU A 22 0.88 -1.50 2.42
CA LEU A 22 0.01 -0.39 2.77
C LEU A 22 0.87 0.82 3.13
N VAL A 23 0.51 1.97 2.59
CA VAL A 23 1.08 3.27 2.96
C VAL A 23 0.01 4.06 3.70
N ALA A 24 0.26 4.37 4.98
CA ALA A 24 -0.54 5.33 5.72
C ALA A 24 0.07 6.73 5.57
N LEU A 25 -0.74 7.69 5.15
CA LEU A 25 -0.29 9.07 4.97
C LEU A 25 -0.25 9.81 6.31
N ASN A 26 0.71 10.71 6.44
CA ASN A 26 0.75 11.63 7.57
C ASN A 26 -0.50 12.53 7.57
N LEU A 27 -0.98 12.86 8.76
CA LEU A 27 -2.17 13.70 8.95
C LEU A 27 -1.89 15.17 8.66
N VAL A 28 -0.67 15.60 8.94
CA VAL A 28 -0.21 16.98 8.75
C VAL A 28 1.17 16.98 8.09
N ALA A 29 1.47 18.04 7.37
CA ALA A 29 2.81 18.27 6.86
C ALA A 29 3.79 18.45 8.04
N GLN A 30 4.96 17.82 7.97
CA GLN A 30 5.98 17.95 8.98
C GLN A 30 6.82 19.20 8.71
N ALA A 31 6.94 20.06 9.70
CA ALA A 31 7.76 21.25 9.60
C ALA A 31 9.22 20.89 9.25
N GLY A 32 9.78 21.56 8.25
CA GLY A 32 11.14 21.33 7.78
C GLY A 32 11.33 20.14 6.83
N GLU A 33 10.37 19.21 6.72
CA GLU A 33 10.47 18.06 5.81
C GLU A 33 9.46 18.12 4.67
N THR A 34 8.19 18.39 5.00
CA THR A 34 7.09 18.35 4.03
C THR A 34 6.19 19.59 4.13
N GLU A 35 6.74 20.69 4.62
CA GLU A 35 6.03 21.96 4.74
C GLU A 35 5.48 22.41 3.37
N GLY A 36 4.18 22.66 3.31
CA GLY A 36 3.49 23.00 2.05
C GLY A 36 3.15 21.81 1.15
N PHE A 37 3.47 20.57 1.55
CA PHE A 37 3.05 19.40 0.78
C PHE A 37 1.60 19.07 1.09
N SER A 38 0.80 19.01 0.03
CA SER A 38 -0.51 18.38 0.08
C SER A 38 -0.37 16.86 0.25
N PRO A 39 -1.39 16.16 0.79
CA PRO A 39 -1.32 14.71 0.98
C PRO A 39 -0.93 13.92 -0.28
N HIS A 40 -1.47 14.29 -1.45
CA HIS A 40 -1.15 13.62 -2.71
C HIS A 40 0.31 13.83 -3.16
N ARG A 41 0.95 14.96 -2.81
CA ARG A 41 2.36 15.22 -3.16
C ARG A 41 3.31 14.21 -2.53
N HIS A 42 2.99 13.70 -1.33
CA HIS A 42 3.78 12.63 -0.71
C HIS A 42 3.81 11.35 -1.57
N LEU A 43 2.68 11.00 -2.19
CA LEU A 43 2.59 9.83 -3.07
C LEU A 43 3.32 10.06 -4.39
N GLU A 44 3.27 11.26 -4.94
CA GLU A 44 4.01 11.62 -6.15
C GLU A 44 5.51 11.52 -5.93
N VAL A 45 6.01 12.09 -4.84
CA VAL A 45 7.43 11.99 -4.45
C VAL A 45 7.83 10.54 -4.23
N LEU A 46 6.97 9.72 -3.62
CA LEU A 46 7.21 8.29 -3.46
C LEU A 46 7.34 7.59 -4.81
N ALA A 47 6.45 7.87 -5.74
CA ALA A 47 6.49 7.30 -7.09
C ALA A 47 7.75 7.74 -7.89
N GLU A 48 8.14 9.01 -7.76
CA GLU A 48 9.33 9.56 -8.40
C GLU A 48 10.62 8.89 -7.88
N HIS A 49 10.73 8.65 -6.57
CA HIS A 49 11.95 8.12 -5.93
C HIS A 49 11.99 6.59 -5.88
N ALA A 50 10.88 5.92 -6.14
CA ALA A 50 10.80 4.46 -6.11
C ALA A 50 10.16 3.91 -7.40
N PRO A 51 10.76 4.11 -8.57
CA PRO A 51 10.22 3.54 -9.79
C PRO A 51 10.12 2.02 -9.68
N GLY A 52 8.95 1.48 -10.04
CA GLY A 52 8.64 0.06 -9.92
C GLY A 52 8.22 -0.42 -8.52
N LEU A 53 8.10 0.47 -7.55
CA LEU A 53 7.39 0.15 -6.31
C LEU A 53 5.89 0.17 -6.58
N THR A 54 5.21 -0.93 -6.27
CA THR A 54 3.75 -1.01 -6.26
C THR A 54 3.26 -1.05 -4.81
N VAL A 55 2.11 -0.47 -4.56
CA VAL A 55 1.45 -0.44 -3.25
C VAL A 55 0.04 -0.98 -3.44
N ASP A 56 -0.47 -1.74 -2.49
CA ASP A 56 -1.82 -2.30 -2.60
C ASP A 56 -2.88 -1.32 -2.07
N VAL A 57 -2.54 -0.59 -1.01
CA VAL A 57 -3.45 0.35 -0.35
C VAL A 57 -2.71 1.62 0.06
N VAL A 58 -3.32 2.75 -0.23
CA VAL A 58 -3.00 4.04 0.41
C VAL A 58 -4.12 4.34 1.40
N LEU A 59 -3.78 4.47 2.67
CA LEU A 59 -4.69 4.85 3.73
C LEU A 59 -4.49 6.34 4.06
N ALA A 60 -5.56 7.12 3.99
CA ALA A 60 -5.57 8.52 4.36
C ALA A 60 -6.69 8.80 5.38
N ASP A 61 -6.43 9.75 6.28
CA ASP A 61 -7.47 10.24 7.19
C ASP A 61 -8.52 11.03 6.42
N THR A 62 -9.80 10.80 6.73
CA THR A 62 -10.94 11.43 6.05
C THR A 62 -10.91 12.96 6.12
N ARG A 63 -10.47 13.52 7.25
CA ARG A 63 -10.38 14.98 7.43
C ARG A 63 -9.18 15.56 6.67
N ALA A 64 -8.03 14.86 6.73
CA ALA A 64 -6.81 15.28 6.05
C ALA A 64 -6.93 15.20 4.52
N ALA A 65 -7.75 14.28 4.01
CA ALA A 65 -8.00 14.11 2.58
C ALA A 65 -9.02 15.10 2.01
N ARG A 66 -9.78 15.78 2.88
CA ARG A 66 -10.91 16.62 2.45
C ARG A 66 -10.50 17.68 1.45
N GLY A 67 -11.17 17.65 0.29
CA GLY A 67 -10.96 18.60 -0.81
C GLY A 67 -9.78 18.27 -1.73
N CYS A 68 -9.11 17.12 -1.53
CA CYS A 68 -8.08 16.62 -2.44
C CYS A 68 -8.21 15.11 -2.69
N GLU A 69 -9.41 14.56 -2.51
CA GLU A 69 -9.67 13.12 -2.66
C GLU A 69 -9.37 12.64 -4.08
N ASP A 70 -9.77 13.41 -5.10
CA ASP A 70 -9.54 13.07 -6.51
C ASP A 70 -8.05 13.04 -6.85
N GLU A 71 -7.28 14.00 -6.34
CA GLU A 71 -5.83 14.05 -6.52
C GLU A 71 -5.14 12.90 -5.80
N LEU A 72 -5.61 12.57 -4.59
CA LEU A 72 -5.13 11.40 -3.84
C LEU A 72 -5.40 10.10 -4.57
N GLU A 73 -6.59 9.92 -5.12
CA GLU A 73 -6.95 8.71 -5.86
C GLU A 73 -6.09 8.56 -7.12
N LYS A 74 -5.88 9.64 -7.88
CA LYS A 74 -4.99 9.65 -9.04
C LYS A 74 -3.54 9.30 -8.64
N ALA A 75 -3.05 9.88 -7.55
CA ALA A 75 -1.69 9.61 -7.08
C ALA A 75 -1.55 8.16 -6.55
N ALA A 76 -2.53 7.62 -5.84
CA ALA A 76 -2.58 6.23 -5.41
C ALA A 76 -2.58 5.27 -6.61
N THR A 77 -3.40 5.55 -7.62
CA THR A 77 -3.48 4.75 -8.85
C THR A 77 -2.14 4.66 -9.58
N ARG A 78 -1.33 5.73 -9.58
CA ARG A 78 0.03 5.70 -10.17
C ARG A 78 0.97 4.71 -9.47
N LEU A 79 0.72 4.42 -8.19
CA LEU A 79 1.43 3.40 -7.41
C LEU A 79 0.79 2.01 -7.50
N GLY A 80 -0.28 1.86 -8.29
CA GLY A 80 -1.07 0.63 -8.39
C GLY A 80 -1.98 0.39 -7.17
N ALA A 81 -2.15 1.40 -6.32
CA ALA A 81 -2.89 1.29 -5.07
C ALA A 81 -4.34 1.73 -5.22
N ARG A 82 -5.23 1.16 -4.40
CA ARG A 82 -6.52 1.77 -4.11
C ARG A 82 -6.39 2.77 -2.95
N LEU A 83 -7.16 3.84 -3.00
CA LEU A 83 -7.31 4.77 -1.88
C LEU A 83 -8.32 4.20 -0.87
N ALA A 84 -7.97 4.24 0.40
CA ALA A 84 -8.86 3.96 1.52
C ALA A 84 -8.91 5.20 2.43
N LEU A 85 -10.11 5.67 2.71
CA LEU A 85 -10.35 6.77 3.65
C LEU A 85 -10.92 6.19 4.94
N ALA A 86 -10.36 6.58 6.07
CA ALA A 86 -10.84 6.22 7.39
C ALA A 86 -10.53 7.32 8.41
N ASP A 87 -11.32 7.41 9.46
CA ASP A 87 -11.03 8.32 10.56
C ASP A 87 -9.96 7.67 11.45
N VAL A 88 -8.72 8.11 11.28
CA VAL A 88 -7.55 7.54 11.98
C VAL A 88 -6.78 8.57 12.80
N ALA A 89 -7.26 9.82 12.83
CA ALA A 89 -6.65 10.89 13.60
C ALA A 89 -7.10 10.84 15.06
N ALA A 90 -6.16 11.08 15.97
CA ALA A 90 -6.47 11.41 17.36
C ALA A 90 -7.22 12.76 17.47
N GLU A 91 -7.72 13.10 18.65
CA GLU A 91 -8.49 14.34 18.88
C GLU A 91 -7.70 15.58 18.47
N ASP A 92 -6.37 15.58 18.65
CA ASP A 92 -5.49 16.69 18.29
C ASP A 92 -5.36 16.90 16.75
N GLY A 93 -5.78 15.91 15.94
CA GLY A 93 -5.70 15.94 14.48
C GLY A 93 -4.27 15.90 13.94
N VAL A 94 -3.27 15.71 14.78
CA VAL A 94 -1.83 15.76 14.41
C VAL A 94 -1.22 14.36 14.40
N ARG A 95 -1.66 13.50 15.30
CA ARG A 95 -1.17 12.13 15.44
C ARG A 95 -2.27 11.14 15.07
N HIS A 96 -1.84 9.96 14.59
CA HIS A 96 -2.76 8.84 14.44
C HIS A 96 -3.18 8.34 15.82
N ASP A 97 -4.47 8.01 15.96
CA ASP A 97 -4.95 7.21 17.07
C ASP A 97 -4.59 5.75 16.82
N PRO A 98 -3.85 5.09 17.75
CA PRO A 98 -3.41 3.71 17.53
C PRO A 98 -4.54 2.70 17.39
N GLU A 99 -5.65 2.89 18.09
CA GLU A 99 -6.79 1.97 18.05
C GLU A 99 -7.56 2.12 16.75
N LEU A 100 -7.86 3.35 16.34
CA LEU A 100 -8.51 3.65 15.06
C LEU A 100 -7.66 3.18 13.89
N LEU A 101 -6.35 3.43 13.95
CA LEU A 101 -5.41 2.97 12.91
C LEU A 101 -5.36 1.44 12.82
N ALA A 102 -5.37 0.74 13.96
CA ALA A 102 -5.38 -0.72 14.00
C ALA A 102 -6.66 -1.30 13.38
N VAL A 103 -7.82 -0.67 13.66
CA VAL A 103 -9.10 -1.04 13.04
C VAL A 103 -9.05 -0.85 11.54
N ALA A 104 -8.61 0.34 11.08
CA ALA A 104 -8.49 0.63 9.66
C ALA A 104 -7.55 -0.36 8.95
N PHE A 105 -6.40 -0.71 9.54
CA PHE A 105 -5.51 -1.73 8.96
C PHE A 105 -6.18 -3.09 8.85
N ARG A 106 -6.87 -3.53 9.89
CA ARG A 106 -7.58 -4.82 9.88
C ARG A 106 -8.58 -4.88 8.73
N GLU A 107 -9.39 -3.86 8.58
CA GLU A 107 -10.37 -3.76 7.49
C GLU A 107 -9.71 -3.86 6.12
N GLN A 108 -8.55 -3.20 5.94
CA GLN A 108 -7.84 -3.25 4.66
C GLN A 108 -7.24 -4.63 4.36
N PHE A 109 -6.90 -5.43 5.36
CA PHE A 109 -6.28 -6.75 5.19
C PHE A 109 -7.30 -7.89 5.23
N GLU A 110 -8.37 -7.78 6.01
CA GLU A 110 -9.43 -8.81 6.12
C GLU A 110 -10.53 -8.65 5.06
N GLY A 111 -10.83 -7.42 4.64
CA GLY A 111 -11.92 -7.07 3.73
C GLY A 111 -11.75 -7.47 2.26
N ASN A 112 -10.64 -8.13 1.85
CA ASN A 112 -10.45 -8.59 0.49
C ASN A 112 -10.02 -10.06 0.42
N PRO A 113 -10.98 -11.02 0.38
CA PRO A 113 -10.69 -12.45 0.22
C PRO A 113 -10.13 -12.81 -1.17
N GLU A 114 -10.18 -11.91 -2.16
CA GLU A 114 -9.78 -12.22 -3.54
C GLU A 114 -8.26 -12.25 -3.77
N GLY A 115 -7.46 -11.67 -2.88
CA GLY A 115 -6.00 -11.71 -2.96
C GLY A 115 -5.37 -13.09 -2.71
N ARG A 116 -6.14 -14.08 -2.23
CA ARG A 116 -5.63 -15.43 -1.94
C ARG A 116 -5.73 -16.42 -3.09
N ARG A 117 -6.43 -16.12 -4.18
CA ARG A 117 -6.66 -17.09 -5.27
C ARG A 117 -5.58 -17.15 -6.35
N GLY A 118 -4.56 -16.31 -6.29
CA GLY A 118 -3.47 -16.29 -7.29
C GLY A 118 -2.32 -17.27 -7.02
N ALA A 119 -2.20 -17.82 -5.81
CA ALA A 119 -1.03 -18.63 -5.42
C ALA A 119 -1.26 -20.15 -5.49
N GLU A 120 -2.51 -20.61 -5.60
CA GLU A 120 -2.82 -22.06 -5.57
C GLU A 120 -2.99 -22.72 -6.94
N SER A 121 -3.01 -21.98 -8.04
CA SER A 121 -3.27 -22.59 -9.37
C SER A 121 -2.03 -22.98 -10.18
N LEU A 122 -0.82 -22.86 -9.65
CA LEU A 122 0.42 -23.25 -10.33
C LEU A 122 1.02 -24.58 -9.84
N GLY A 123 0.34 -25.30 -8.93
CA GLY A 123 0.85 -26.52 -8.31
C GLY A 123 0.32 -27.85 -8.87
N GLU A 124 -0.64 -27.86 -9.79
CA GLU A 124 -1.37 -29.10 -10.12
C GLU A 124 -1.35 -29.53 -11.59
N GLN A 125 -0.30 -29.24 -12.34
CA GLN A 125 -0.13 -29.77 -13.70
C GLN A 125 1.20 -30.50 -13.94
N SER A 126 1.62 -31.34 -13.02
CA SER A 126 2.76 -32.26 -13.27
C SER A 126 2.63 -33.58 -12.54
N ARG A 127 1.48 -34.25 -12.69
CA ARG A 127 1.40 -35.71 -12.40
C ARG A 127 0.38 -36.35 -13.31
N GLY A 128 0.85 -37.03 -14.30
CA GLY A 128 0.05 -38.00 -15.01
C GLY A 128 0.34 -38.12 -16.48
N VAL A 129 1.34 -38.86 -16.87
CA VAL A 129 1.24 -39.86 -17.93
C VAL A 129 2.39 -40.84 -17.76
N VAL A 130 2.12 -41.94 -17.12
CA VAL A 130 2.81 -43.21 -17.33
C VAL A 130 1.87 -44.04 -18.15
N THR A 131 2.08 -44.12 -19.44
CA THR A 131 1.43 -45.10 -20.29
C THR A 131 2.22 -46.38 -20.37
N LYS A 132 1.63 -47.38 -19.86
CA LYS A 132 1.92 -48.79 -19.98
C LYS A 132 1.62 -49.25 -21.41
N GLY A 133 2.54 -49.93 -22.05
CA GLY A 133 2.37 -50.68 -23.28
C GLY A 133 3.62 -51.54 -23.42
N GLY A 134 3.61 -52.72 -23.32
CA GLY A 134 2.88 -53.94 -23.60
C GLY A 134 3.29 -54.53 -24.93
N ARG A 135 4.08 -55.56 -24.86
CA ARG A 135 4.49 -56.57 -25.88
C ARG A 135 5.82 -56.28 -26.57
#